data_e65f1c42b0ecb695d671619c06925460
#
_entry.id   e65f1c42b0ecb695d671619c06925460
#
_cell.length_a   1.000
_cell.length_b   1.000
_cell.length_c   1.000
_cell.angle_alpha   90.00
_cell.angle_beta   90.00
_cell.angle_gamma   90.00
#
_symmetry.space_group_name_H-M   'P 1'
#
loop_
_entity.id
_entity.type
_entity.pdbx_description
1 polymer ?
#
loop_
_entity_poly.entity_id
_entity_poly.type
_entity_poly.pdbx_seq_one_letter_code
_entity_poly.pdbx_strand_id
1 'polypeptide(L)'
;MLTVIRKNQQVLMLVIAIMTIIAFIWLYNRTNLTEVGSNDVASVYGRVVQRAEIDRQVRGYRLALALGLTDFVRDLGGMGANEESSLSDFILNLLVIQHQSPILAVRPSDEAVAGVIKGLPLLQTDGVFDPAKYTTFLQEQLAPNGFTERQLEEIIRDSLRVKEIRRIITSPVAVGEAQVREAARIYQPVTAQILRFERDSFAKSSTVAPEEIAAFY
;
A
#
# COMPACT_ATOMS: atom_id res chain seq x y z
N MET A 1 -48.59 -40.82 25.22
CA MET A 1 -47.80 -39.96 24.29
C MET A 1 -46.44 -40.55 23.95
N LEU A 2 -45.66 -41.09 24.88
CA LEU A 2 -44.32 -41.69 24.63
C LEU A 2 -44.35 -42.90 23.69
N THR A 3 -45.40 -43.67 23.64
CA THR A 3 -45.53 -44.85 22.75
C THR A 3 -45.67 -44.49 21.26
N VAL A 4 -46.27 -43.33 20.92
CA VAL A 4 -46.42 -42.85 19.54
C VAL A 4 -45.07 -42.35 19.01
N ILE A 5 -44.28 -41.68 19.86
CA ILE A 5 -42.91 -41.20 19.53
C ILE A 5 -42.01 -42.41 19.27
N ARG A 6 -42.07 -43.46 20.10
CA ARG A 6 -41.27 -44.67 19.94
C ARG A 6 -41.58 -45.47 18.68
N LYS A 7 -42.89 -45.49 18.31
CA LYS A 7 -43.33 -46.20 17.08
C LYS A 7 -42.90 -45.53 15.79
N ASN A 8 -42.74 -44.19 15.81
CA ASN A 8 -42.37 -43.39 14.63
C ASN A 8 -40.99 -42.73 14.76
N GLN A 9 -40.11 -43.27 15.60
CA GLN A 9 -38.80 -42.70 15.88
C GLN A 9 -37.94 -42.52 14.62
N GLN A 10 -37.99 -43.46 13.69
CA GLN A 10 -37.26 -43.37 12.42
C GLN A 10 -37.76 -42.23 11.52
N VAL A 11 -39.08 -42.07 11.44
CA VAL A 11 -39.69 -40.99 10.65
C VAL A 11 -39.43 -39.64 11.30
N LEU A 12 -39.51 -39.56 12.63
CA LEU A 12 -39.21 -38.33 13.39
C LEU A 12 -37.74 -37.91 13.19
N MET A 13 -36.79 -38.85 13.28
CA MET A 13 -35.38 -38.56 13.01
C MET A 13 -35.14 -38.07 11.59
N LEU A 14 -35.82 -38.65 10.60
CA LEU A 14 -35.71 -38.26 9.21
C LEU A 14 -36.25 -36.83 9.00
N VAL A 15 -37.38 -36.49 9.60
CA VAL A 15 -37.95 -35.13 9.53
C VAL A 15 -37.02 -34.11 10.18
N ILE A 16 -36.47 -34.43 11.38
CA ILE A 16 -35.49 -33.55 12.03
C ILE A 16 -34.23 -33.37 11.19
N ALA A 17 -33.70 -34.45 10.58
CA ALA A 17 -32.57 -34.40 9.73
C ALA A 17 -32.81 -33.50 8.49
N ILE A 18 -33.97 -33.65 7.84
CA ILE A 18 -34.33 -32.80 6.69
C ILE A 18 -34.49 -31.35 7.13
N MET A 19 -35.13 -31.07 8.26
CA MET A 19 -35.28 -29.70 8.78
C MET A 19 -33.95 -29.06 9.11
N THR A 20 -33.02 -29.85 9.68
CA THR A 20 -31.67 -29.39 9.97
C THR A 20 -30.89 -29.07 8.70
N ILE A 21 -30.98 -29.93 7.68
CA ILE A 21 -30.36 -29.73 6.38
C ILE A 21 -30.91 -28.46 5.71
N ILE A 22 -32.23 -28.25 5.72
CA ILE A 22 -32.84 -27.03 5.16
C ILE A 22 -32.42 -25.80 5.93
N ALA A 23 -32.37 -25.85 7.28
CA ALA A 23 -31.90 -24.75 8.11
C ALA A 23 -30.42 -24.42 7.85
N PHE A 24 -29.56 -25.44 7.66
CA PHE A 24 -28.17 -25.27 7.30
C PHE A 24 -28.03 -24.68 5.90
N ILE A 25 -28.75 -25.17 4.90
CA ILE A 25 -28.72 -24.62 3.53
C ILE A 25 -29.19 -23.16 3.56
N TRP A 26 -30.20 -22.82 4.33
CA TRP A 26 -30.75 -21.47 4.44
C TRP A 26 -29.79 -20.52 5.20
N LEU A 27 -29.17 -21.01 6.28
CA LEU A 27 -28.16 -20.27 7.03
C LEU A 27 -26.89 -20.06 6.18
N TYR A 28 -26.47 -21.10 5.48
CA TYR A 28 -25.31 -21.06 4.58
C TYR A 28 -25.54 -20.16 3.36
N ASN A 29 -26.75 -20.13 2.84
CA ASN A 29 -27.10 -19.25 1.71
C ASN A 29 -27.27 -17.77 2.15
N ARG A 30 -27.49 -17.50 3.43
CA ARG A 30 -27.50 -16.14 3.99
C ARG A 30 -26.13 -15.62 4.41
N THR A 31 -25.23 -16.50 4.79
CA THR A 31 -23.82 -16.15 4.95
C THR A 31 -23.17 -16.37 3.59
N ASN A 32 -23.06 -15.35 2.78
CA ASN A 32 -22.43 -15.23 1.46
C ASN A 32 -21.35 -16.27 1.12
N LEU A 33 -21.67 -17.56 1.23
CA LEU A 33 -20.83 -18.66 0.78
C LEU A 33 -20.88 -18.86 -0.76
N THR A 34 -21.69 -18.06 -1.44
CA THR A 34 -21.56 -17.82 -2.87
C THR A 34 -20.21 -17.15 -3.23
N GLU A 35 -19.49 -16.62 -2.24
CA GLU A 35 -18.15 -16.04 -2.44
C GLU A 35 -17.01 -17.08 -2.41
N VAL A 36 -17.22 -18.28 -1.87
CA VAL A 36 -16.20 -19.35 -1.87
C VAL A 36 -16.09 -20.06 -3.22
N GLY A 37 -16.24 -19.34 -4.28
CA GLY A 37 -16.14 -19.81 -5.68
C GLY A 37 -16.36 -18.70 -6.69
N SER A 38 -16.78 -17.52 -6.24
CA SER A 38 -16.85 -16.35 -7.10
C SER A 38 -15.45 -15.80 -7.31
N ASN A 39 -15.07 -15.55 -8.55
CA ASN A 39 -13.86 -14.82 -8.90
C ASN A 39 -13.90 -13.35 -8.41
N ASP A 40 -14.97 -12.97 -7.71
CA ASP A 40 -15.25 -11.62 -7.23
C ASP A 40 -14.61 -11.44 -5.86
N VAL A 41 -13.60 -10.60 -5.76
CA VAL A 41 -12.81 -10.39 -4.53
C VAL A 41 -13.25 -9.15 -3.78
N ALA A 42 -13.62 -8.10 -4.50
CA ALA A 42 -13.99 -6.81 -3.92
C ALA A 42 -14.96 -6.05 -4.83
N SER A 43 -15.59 -5.00 -4.29
CA SER A 43 -16.36 -4.03 -5.07
C SER A 43 -15.80 -2.62 -4.84
N VAL A 44 -15.43 -1.95 -5.92
CA VAL A 44 -14.91 -0.58 -5.90
C VAL A 44 -15.78 0.29 -6.80
N TYR A 45 -16.41 1.31 -6.25
CA TYR A 45 -17.39 2.18 -6.96
C TYR A 45 -18.54 1.41 -7.64
N GLY A 46 -19.02 0.33 -6.99
CA GLY A 46 -20.09 -0.52 -7.54
C GLY A 46 -19.65 -1.45 -8.68
N ARG A 47 -18.36 -1.42 -9.05
CA ARG A 47 -17.74 -2.36 -9.99
C ARG A 47 -17.12 -3.52 -9.22
N VAL A 48 -17.48 -4.73 -9.63
CA VAL A 48 -16.88 -5.95 -9.09
C VAL A 48 -15.45 -6.10 -9.60
N VAL A 49 -14.52 -6.33 -8.69
CA VAL A 49 -13.10 -6.57 -8.96
C VAL A 49 -12.83 -8.06 -8.87
N GLN A 50 -12.40 -8.64 -9.97
CA GLN A 50 -12.13 -10.07 -10.08
C GLN A 50 -10.71 -10.40 -9.58
N ARG A 51 -10.51 -11.65 -9.12
CA ARG A 51 -9.21 -12.15 -8.69
C ARG A 51 -8.10 -11.93 -9.73
N ALA A 52 -8.40 -12.20 -11.01
CA ALA A 52 -7.45 -11.99 -12.10
C ALA A 52 -6.98 -10.53 -12.24
N GLU A 53 -7.84 -9.57 -11.86
CA GLU A 53 -7.50 -8.15 -11.84
C GLU A 53 -6.57 -7.83 -10.66
N ILE A 54 -6.87 -8.36 -9.46
CA ILE A 54 -5.99 -8.24 -8.30
C ILE A 54 -4.60 -8.83 -8.60
N ASP A 55 -4.55 -10.03 -9.17
CA ASP A 55 -3.27 -10.67 -9.54
C ASP A 55 -2.49 -9.84 -10.57
N ARG A 56 -3.16 -9.12 -11.47
CA ARG A 56 -2.54 -8.18 -12.39
C ARG A 56 -1.95 -7.00 -11.65
N GLN A 57 -2.66 -6.42 -10.68
CA GLN A 57 -2.17 -5.30 -9.88
C GLN A 57 -1.00 -5.71 -8.98
N VAL A 58 -1.02 -6.92 -8.40
CA VAL A 58 0.12 -7.48 -7.65
C VAL A 58 1.36 -7.58 -8.54
N ARG A 59 1.20 -8.06 -9.78
CA ARG A 59 2.33 -8.06 -10.74
C ARG A 59 2.79 -6.65 -11.07
N GLY A 60 1.86 -5.72 -11.27
CA GLY A 60 2.16 -4.30 -11.48
C GLY A 60 2.98 -3.68 -10.35
N TYR A 61 2.62 -3.98 -9.10
CA TYR A 61 3.38 -3.55 -7.92
C TYR A 61 4.83 -4.05 -7.95
N ARG A 62 5.03 -5.35 -8.23
CA ARG A 62 6.36 -5.94 -8.33
C ARG A 62 7.17 -5.32 -9.47
N LEU A 63 6.53 -5.07 -10.61
CA LEU A 63 7.17 -4.41 -11.75
C LEU A 63 7.57 -2.97 -11.40
N ALA A 64 6.70 -2.22 -10.71
CA ALA A 64 7.01 -0.86 -10.27
C ALA A 64 8.23 -0.82 -9.33
N LEU A 65 8.34 -1.78 -8.40
CA LEU A 65 9.52 -1.92 -7.54
C LEU A 65 10.78 -2.24 -8.35
N ALA A 66 10.69 -3.18 -9.30
CA ALA A 66 11.82 -3.57 -10.15
C ALA A 66 12.32 -2.43 -11.05
N LEU A 67 11.40 -1.55 -11.48
CA LEU A 67 11.72 -0.35 -12.27
C LEU A 67 12.24 0.82 -11.42
N GLY A 68 12.27 0.70 -10.09
CA GLY A 68 12.67 1.77 -9.19
C GLY A 68 11.66 2.93 -9.10
N LEU A 69 10.38 2.68 -9.39
CA LEU A 69 9.30 3.68 -9.28
C LEU A 69 8.89 3.88 -7.81
N THR A 70 9.86 4.18 -6.95
CA THR A 70 9.68 4.23 -5.49
C THR A 70 8.66 5.27 -5.05
N ASP A 71 8.64 6.45 -5.69
CA ASP A 71 7.66 7.49 -5.39
C ASP A 71 6.24 7.04 -5.70
N PHE A 72 6.03 6.39 -6.84
CA PHE A 72 4.73 5.84 -7.23
C PHE A 72 4.24 4.77 -6.25
N VAL A 73 5.13 3.86 -5.85
CA VAL A 73 4.80 2.82 -4.87
C VAL A 73 4.49 3.42 -3.50
N ARG A 74 5.26 4.40 -3.06
CA ARG A 74 5.04 5.10 -1.79
C ARG A 74 3.75 5.92 -1.79
N ASP A 75 3.47 6.64 -2.88
CA ASP A 75 2.28 7.49 -2.99
C ASP A 75 0.99 6.66 -2.95
N LEU A 76 0.99 5.44 -3.47
CA LEU A 76 -0.17 4.54 -3.46
C LEU A 76 -0.20 3.59 -2.26
N GLY A 77 0.96 3.06 -1.85
CA GLY A 77 1.06 2.11 -0.75
C GLY A 77 1.00 2.75 0.64
N GLY A 78 1.11 4.07 0.71
CA GLY A 78 1.09 4.81 1.97
C GLY A 78 2.26 4.45 2.91
N MET A 79 2.07 4.71 4.20
CA MET A 79 2.98 4.31 5.28
C MET A 79 2.47 3.05 5.99
N GLY A 80 2.11 2.02 5.23
CA GLY A 80 1.63 0.76 5.81
C GLY A 80 2.59 0.19 6.85
N ALA A 81 2.04 -0.41 7.90
CA ALA A 81 2.82 -0.97 9.00
C ALA A 81 3.65 -2.20 8.58
N ASN A 82 3.28 -2.83 7.47
CA ASN A 82 3.95 -3.99 6.89
C ASN A 82 3.74 -4.03 5.36
N GLU A 83 4.49 -4.91 4.69
CA GLU A 83 4.46 -5.05 3.22
C GLU A 83 3.07 -5.45 2.69
N GLU A 84 2.34 -6.30 3.42
CA GLU A 84 1.01 -6.76 3.01
C GLU A 84 -0.02 -5.62 3.04
N SER A 85 0.00 -4.77 4.07
CA SER A 85 -0.87 -3.60 4.14
C SER A 85 -0.52 -2.58 3.04
N SER A 86 0.77 -2.36 2.79
CA SER A 86 1.23 -1.46 1.72
C SER A 86 0.82 -1.95 0.33
N LEU A 87 0.86 -3.27 0.09
CA LEU A 87 0.39 -3.87 -1.15
C LEU A 87 -1.13 -3.72 -1.32
N SER A 88 -1.90 -3.96 -0.26
CA SER A 88 -3.36 -3.81 -0.27
C SER A 88 -3.77 -2.36 -0.55
N ASP A 89 -3.12 -1.40 0.11
CA ASP A 89 -3.34 0.03 -0.09
C ASP A 89 -2.96 0.44 -1.51
N PHE A 90 -1.82 -0.05 -2.03
CA PHE A 90 -1.40 0.20 -3.40
C PHE A 90 -2.46 -0.24 -4.41
N ILE A 91 -2.97 -1.47 -4.28
CA ILE A 91 -3.97 -2.03 -5.19
C ILE A 91 -5.25 -1.21 -5.14
N LEU A 92 -5.77 -0.93 -3.93
CA LEU A 92 -6.99 -0.17 -3.75
C LEU A 92 -6.85 1.25 -4.32
N ASN A 93 -5.78 1.95 -3.96
CA ASN A 93 -5.54 3.31 -4.43
C ASN A 93 -5.32 3.38 -5.93
N LEU A 94 -4.65 2.37 -6.52
CA LEU A 94 -4.49 2.30 -7.97
C LEU A 94 -5.83 2.13 -8.70
N LEU A 95 -6.73 1.28 -8.20
CA LEU A 95 -8.09 1.13 -8.76
C LEU A 95 -8.88 2.43 -8.65
N VAL A 96 -8.75 3.15 -7.53
CA VAL A 96 -9.36 4.48 -7.35
C VAL A 96 -8.81 5.47 -8.38
N ILE A 97 -7.50 5.56 -8.55
CA ILE A 97 -6.84 6.45 -9.51
C ILE A 97 -7.27 6.13 -10.94
N GLN A 98 -7.31 4.85 -11.32
CA GLN A 98 -7.76 4.42 -12.64
C GLN A 98 -9.21 4.81 -12.90
N HIS A 99 -10.07 4.75 -11.89
CA HIS A 99 -11.47 5.19 -11.98
C HIS A 99 -11.60 6.72 -12.08
N GLN A 100 -10.82 7.46 -11.29
CA GLN A 100 -10.93 8.93 -11.22
C GLN A 100 -10.22 9.65 -12.36
N SER A 101 -9.17 9.06 -12.93
CA SER A 101 -8.36 9.69 -13.98
C SER A 101 -9.17 10.20 -15.19
N PRO A 102 -10.15 9.44 -15.73
CA PRO A 102 -11.00 9.93 -16.82
C PRO A 102 -11.88 11.11 -16.41
N ILE A 103 -12.37 11.11 -15.14
CA ILE A 103 -13.23 12.16 -14.57
C ILE A 103 -12.44 13.46 -14.43
N LEU A 104 -11.18 13.36 -14.01
CA LEU A 104 -10.26 14.49 -13.87
C LEU A 104 -9.58 14.89 -15.18
N ALA A 105 -9.95 14.27 -16.30
CA ALA A 105 -9.33 14.45 -17.61
C ALA A 105 -7.80 14.22 -17.65
N VAL A 106 -7.28 13.39 -16.71
CA VAL A 106 -5.87 13.04 -16.64
C VAL A 106 -5.58 11.88 -17.58
N ARG A 107 -4.99 12.19 -18.73
CA ARG A 107 -4.67 11.23 -19.80
C ARG A 107 -3.24 11.42 -20.28
N PRO A 108 -2.24 10.78 -19.65
CA PRO A 108 -0.86 10.85 -20.12
C PRO A 108 -0.75 10.38 -21.58
N SER A 109 -0.03 11.14 -22.41
CA SER A 109 0.19 10.79 -23.81
C SER A 109 1.22 9.65 -23.94
N ASP A 110 1.23 9.00 -25.10
CA ASP A 110 2.21 7.94 -25.38
C ASP A 110 3.65 8.51 -25.44
N GLU A 111 3.80 9.76 -25.89
CA GLU A 111 5.10 10.47 -25.86
C GLU A 111 5.60 10.69 -24.43
N ALA A 112 4.70 11.00 -23.50
CA ALA A 112 5.05 11.16 -22.10
C ALA A 112 5.48 9.82 -21.49
N VAL A 113 4.77 8.73 -21.80
CA VAL A 113 5.14 7.36 -21.39
C VAL A 113 6.51 6.97 -21.95
N ALA A 114 6.73 7.16 -23.26
CA ALA A 114 8.00 6.89 -23.90
C ALA A 114 9.13 7.76 -23.30
N GLY A 115 8.84 9.01 -22.94
CA GLY A 115 9.78 9.90 -22.27
C GLY A 115 10.25 9.35 -20.92
N VAL A 116 9.33 8.83 -20.11
CA VAL A 116 9.68 8.19 -18.82
C VAL A 116 10.49 6.93 -19.04
N ILE A 117 10.09 6.05 -19.97
CA ILE A 117 10.83 4.83 -20.29
C ILE A 117 12.26 5.16 -20.69
N LYS A 118 12.46 6.11 -21.60
CA LYS A 118 13.78 6.57 -22.04
C LYS A 118 14.61 7.20 -20.92
N GLY A 119 13.94 7.77 -19.93
CA GLY A 119 14.55 8.38 -18.75
C GLY A 119 14.99 7.39 -17.67
N LEU A 120 14.59 6.11 -17.75
CA LEU A 120 14.98 5.11 -16.76
C LEU A 120 16.50 4.86 -16.79
N PRO A 121 17.22 5.02 -15.68
CA PRO A 121 18.70 4.87 -15.66
C PRO A 121 19.18 3.50 -16.15
N LEU A 122 18.38 2.44 -15.89
CA LEU A 122 18.69 1.08 -16.33
C LEU A 122 18.71 0.92 -17.87
N LEU A 123 18.04 1.82 -18.60
CA LEU A 123 17.92 1.81 -20.05
C LEU A 123 18.84 2.83 -20.73
N GLN A 124 19.75 3.43 -19.98
CA GLN A 124 20.66 4.46 -20.48
C GLN A 124 22.12 3.98 -20.52
N THR A 125 22.88 4.55 -21.45
CA THR A 125 24.33 4.52 -21.48
C THR A 125 24.82 5.97 -21.53
N ASP A 126 25.64 6.36 -20.55
CA ASP A 126 26.14 7.74 -20.41
C ASP A 126 25.03 8.82 -20.39
N GLY A 127 23.87 8.48 -19.77
CA GLY A 127 22.72 9.39 -19.65
C GLY A 127 21.84 9.49 -20.91
N VAL A 128 22.14 8.71 -21.96
CA VAL A 128 21.38 8.65 -23.21
C VAL A 128 20.67 7.31 -23.32
N PHE A 129 19.42 7.31 -23.78
CA PHE A 129 18.66 6.10 -24.00
C PHE A 129 19.37 5.16 -24.98
N ASP A 130 19.48 3.89 -24.59
CA ASP A 130 20.14 2.83 -25.38
C ASP A 130 19.08 1.79 -25.83
N PRO A 131 18.73 1.77 -27.13
CA PRO A 131 17.76 0.80 -27.66
C PRO A 131 18.17 -0.66 -27.47
N ALA A 132 19.50 -0.96 -27.45
CA ALA A 132 19.98 -2.31 -27.26
C ALA A 132 19.70 -2.76 -25.82
N LYS A 133 19.94 -1.91 -24.81
CA LYS A 133 19.58 -2.16 -23.42
C LYS A 133 18.09 -2.35 -23.25
N TYR A 134 17.27 -1.57 -23.94
CA TYR A 134 15.81 -1.74 -23.90
C TYR A 134 15.39 -3.10 -24.43
N THR A 135 15.92 -3.51 -25.58
CA THR A 135 15.63 -4.83 -26.17
C THR A 135 16.07 -5.96 -25.23
N THR A 136 17.27 -5.88 -24.68
CA THR A 136 17.80 -6.83 -23.70
C THR A 136 16.91 -6.88 -22.46
N PHE A 137 16.50 -5.73 -21.93
CA PHE A 137 15.59 -5.64 -20.78
C PHE A 137 14.24 -6.34 -21.05
N LEU A 138 13.65 -6.12 -22.23
CA LEU A 138 12.39 -6.79 -22.61
C LEU A 138 12.55 -8.30 -22.66
N GLN A 139 13.64 -8.80 -23.24
CA GLN A 139 13.86 -10.23 -23.47
C GLN A 139 14.35 -10.97 -22.23
N GLU A 140 15.26 -10.40 -21.46
CA GLU A 140 15.95 -11.08 -20.38
C GLU A 140 15.36 -10.78 -18.99
N GLN A 141 14.69 -9.64 -18.81
CA GLN A 141 14.13 -9.27 -17.51
C GLN A 141 12.60 -9.21 -17.52
N LEU A 142 11.99 -8.68 -18.56
CA LEU A 142 10.54 -8.49 -18.59
C LEU A 142 9.81 -9.80 -18.93
N ALA A 143 10.10 -10.40 -20.08
CA ALA A 143 9.42 -11.59 -20.59
C ALA A 143 9.57 -12.84 -19.68
N PRO A 144 10.77 -13.17 -19.13
CA PRO A 144 10.92 -14.33 -18.25
C PRO A 144 10.14 -14.20 -16.94
N ASN A 145 9.90 -12.95 -16.48
CA ASN A 145 9.09 -12.67 -15.29
C ASN A 145 7.58 -12.59 -15.59
N GLY A 146 7.17 -12.94 -16.81
CA GLY A 146 5.77 -12.96 -17.23
C GLY A 146 5.16 -11.58 -17.46
N PHE A 147 5.99 -10.56 -17.68
CA PHE A 147 5.55 -9.22 -18.04
C PHE A 147 5.62 -8.98 -19.54
N THR A 148 4.70 -8.18 -20.03
CA THR A 148 4.67 -7.71 -21.41
C THR A 148 5.07 -6.24 -21.50
N GLU A 149 5.53 -5.81 -22.67
CA GLU A 149 5.79 -4.40 -22.97
C GLU A 149 4.57 -3.51 -22.68
N ARG A 150 3.38 -3.98 -23.04
CA ARG A 150 2.13 -3.28 -22.73
C ARG A 150 1.91 -3.08 -21.23
N GLN A 151 2.25 -4.06 -20.39
CA GLN A 151 2.16 -3.92 -18.93
C GLN A 151 3.19 -2.92 -18.39
N LEU A 152 4.39 -2.87 -18.97
CA LEU A 152 5.38 -1.85 -18.69
C LEU A 152 4.83 -0.45 -18.98
N GLU A 153 4.27 -0.24 -20.16
CA GLU A 153 3.66 1.03 -20.54
C GLU A 153 2.48 1.41 -19.63
N GLU A 154 1.61 0.45 -19.30
CA GLU A 154 0.48 0.68 -18.40
C GLU A 154 0.92 1.14 -17.01
N ILE A 155 1.94 0.50 -16.42
CA ILE A 155 2.43 0.89 -15.09
C ILE A 155 3.10 2.28 -15.11
N ILE A 156 3.82 2.60 -16.17
CA ILE A 156 4.39 3.94 -16.37
C ILE A 156 3.28 4.98 -16.56
N ARG A 157 2.24 4.66 -17.33
CA ARG A 157 1.09 5.53 -17.52
C ARG A 157 0.34 5.79 -16.22
N ASP A 158 0.19 4.75 -15.38
CA ASP A 158 -0.40 4.90 -14.05
C ASP A 158 0.47 5.76 -13.12
N SER A 159 1.77 5.62 -13.16
CA SER A 159 2.68 6.49 -12.40
C SER A 159 2.57 7.96 -12.81
N LEU A 160 2.41 8.22 -14.11
CA LEU A 160 2.17 9.57 -14.63
C LEU A 160 0.80 10.12 -14.21
N ARG A 161 -0.26 9.27 -14.16
CA ARG A 161 -1.58 9.66 -13.66
C ARG A 161 -1.50 10.11 -12.21
N VAL A 162 -0.84 9.33 -11.35
CA VAL A 162 -0.65 9.67 -9.94
C VAL A 162 0.09 11.00 -9.80
N LYS A 163 1.20 11.16 -10.52
CA LYS A 163 2.00 12.39 -10.53
C LYS A 163 1.18 13.61 -10.94
N GLU A 164 0.37 13.49 -11.98
CA GLU A 164 -0.46 14.59 -12.49
C GLU A 164 -1.61 14.92 -11.54
N ILE A 165 -2.31 13.91 -11.00
CA ILE A 165 -3.37 14.10 -10.00
C ILE A 165 -2.79 14.78 -8.76
N ARG A 166 -1.63 14.32 -8.28
CA ARG A 166 -0.92 14.97 -7.17
C ARG A 166 -0.63 16.44 -7.50
N ARG A 167 -0.13 16.74 -8.69
CA ARG A 167 0.13 18.11 -9.14
C ARG A 167 -1.14 18.96 -9.11
N ILE A 168 -2.27 18.44 -9.60
CA ILE A 168 -3.55 19.14 -9.60
C ILE A 168 -4.00 19.46 -8.18
N ILE A 169 -3.88 18.49 -7.25
CA ILE A 169 -4.33 18.64 -5.86
C ILE A 169 -3.41 19.61 -5.09
N THR A 170 -2.10 19.56 -5.34
CA THR A 170 -1.13 20.37 -4.60
C THR A 170 -0.92 21.77 -5.21
N SER A 171 -1.23 21.96 -6.48
CA SER A 171 -1.07 23.23 -7.20
C SER A 171 -1.80 24.43 -6.56
N PRO A 172 -3.01 24.28 -5.97
CA PRO A 172 -3.70 25.38 -5.35
C PRO A 172 -3.19 25.76 -3.95
N VAL A 173 -2.28 24.98 -3.38
CA VAL A 173 -1.76 25.24 -2.04
C VAL A 173 -0.72 26.37 -2.10
N ALA A 174 -1.19 27.59 -1.95
CA ALA A 174 -0.31 28.74 -1.74
C ALA A 174 0.30 28.65 -0.34
N VAL A 175 1.59 28.37 -0.26
CA VAL A 175 2.31 28.43 1.00
C VAL A 175 2.52 29.90 1.35
N GLY A 176 1.86 30.37 2.42
CA GLY A 176 2.00 31.73 2.89
C GLY A 176 3.39 31.97 3.51
N GLU A 177 3.87 33.23 3.48
CA GLU A 177 5.17 33.60 4.09
C GLU A 177 5.31 33.21 5.58
N ALA A 178 4.20 33.16 6.32
CA ALA A 178 4.19 32.74 7.72
C ALA A 178 4.59 31.25 7.86
N GLN A 179 4.10 30.40 6.95
CA GLN A 179 4.43 28.97 6.94
C GLN A 179 5.88 28.73 6.50
N VAL A 180 6.38 29.52 5.53
CA VAL A 180 7.79 29.48 5.13
C VAL A 180 8.69 29.88 6.28
N ARG A 181 8.33 30.95 7.02
CA ARG A 181 9.10 31.41 8.19
C ARG A 181 9.09 30.38 9.32
N GLU A 182 7.96 29.73 9.57
CA GLU A 182 7.88 28.71 10.61
C GLU A 182 8.71 27.46 10.22
N ALA A 183 8.64 27.00 8.98
CA ALA A 183 9.49 25.93 8.49
C ALA A 183 10.97 26.31 8.57
N ALA A 184 11.34 27.51 8.14
CA ALA A 184 12.70 27.99 8.24
C ALA A 184 13.22 28.02 9.71
N ARG A 185 12.36 28.37 10.65
CA ARG A 185 12.69 28.36 12.09
C ARG A 185 13.00 26.97 12.62
N ILE A 186 12.26 25.95 12.17
CA ILE A 186 12.45 24.55 12.58
C ILE A 186 13.79 23.99 12.03
N TYR A 187 14.18 24.41 10.85
CA TYR A 187 15.40 23.94 10.17
C TYR A 187 16.60 24.85 10.33
N GLN A 188 16.49 25.91 11.16
CA GLN A 188 17.64 26.74 11.47
C GLN A 188 18.68 25.95 12.26
N PRO A 189 19.97 26.05 11.89
CA PRO A 189 21.04 25.45 12.66
C PRO A 189 21.09 26.10 14.04
N VAL A 190 20.98 25.30 15.09
CA VAL A 190 21.06 25.77 16.49
C VAL A 190 22.42 25.35 17.02
N THR A 191 23.17 26.32 17.55
CA THR A 191 24.38 26.02 18.30
C THR A 191 24.01 25.80 19.76
N ALA A 192 24.17 24.57 20.23
CA ALA A 192 23.92 24.22 21.62
C ALA A 192 25.24 23.96 22.34
N GLN A 193 25.40 24.56 23.51
CA GLN A 193 26.46 24.17 24.44
C GLN A 193 25.93 23.09 25.37
N ILE A 194 26.52 21.91 25.30
CA ILE A 194 26.13 20.77 26.11
C ILE A 194 27.11 20.64 27.26
N LEU A 195 26.65 20.88 28.48
CA LEU A 195 27.40 20.59 29.70
C LEU A 195 27.02 19.18 30.16
N ARG A 196 28.00 18.29 30.13
CA ARG A 196 27.81 16.92 30.60
C ARG A 196 28.39 16.80 32.02
N PHE A 197 27.53 16.49 32.97
CA PHE A 197 27.90 16.17 34.33
C PHE A 197 27.96 14.64 34.49
N GLU A 198 29.15 14.11 34.73
CA GLU A 198 29.29 12.71 35.04
C GLU A 198 29.04 12.50 36.54
N ARG A 199 28.04 11.69 36.86
CA ARG A 199 27.63 11.38 38.25
C ARG A 199 28.78 10.91 39.11
N ASP A 200 29.66 10.08 38.57
CA ASP A 200 30.77 9.46 39.31
C ASP A 200 31.88 10.47 39.63
N SER A 201 32.12 11.43 38.78
CA SER A 201 33.07 12.54 39.07
C SER A 201 32.52 13.49 40.13
N PHE A 202 31.20 13.77 40.07
CA PHE A 202 30.53 14.60 41.06
C PHE A 202 30.47 13.90 42.42
N ALA A 203 30.15 12.62 42.48
CA ALA A 203 30.11 11.84 43.71
C ALA A 203 31.48 11.75 44.42
N LYS A 204 32.57 11.72 43.63
CA LYS A 204 33.95 11.69 44.18
C LYS A 204 34.40 13.04 44.69
N SER A 205 33.85 14.15 44.22
CA SER A 205 34.19 15.52 44.64
C SER A 205 33.29 16.03 45.76
N SER A 206 32.16 15.38 46.03
CA SER A 206 31.24 15.77 47.10
C SER A 206 31.63 15.10 48.42
N THR A 207 32.29 15.83 49.30
CA THR A 207 32.54 15.42 50.67
C THR A 207 31.43 15.99 51.55
N VAL A 208 30.57 15.11 52.06
CA VAL A 208 29.49 15.52 52.99
C VAL A 208 30.08 15.57 54.38
N ALA A 209 29.91 16.74 55.08
CA ALA A 209 30.39 16.90 56.42
C ALA A 209 29.59 16.02 57.41
N PRO A 210 30.23 15.43 58.43
CA PRO A 210 29.54 14.60 59.42
C PRO A 210 28.32 15.29 60.08
N GLU A 211 28.38 16.63 60.21
CA GLU A 211 27.33 17.45 60.79
C GLU A 211 26.09 17.52 59.87
N GLU A 212 26.27 17.50 58.55
CA GLU A 212 25.16 17.48 57.57
C GLU A 212 24.48 16.10 57.54
N ILE A 213 25.22 15.04 57.75
CA ILE A 213 24.69 13.66 57.86
C ILE A 213 23.83 13.57 59.14
N ALA A 214 24.32 14.12 60.28
CA ALA A 214 23.59 14.09 61.55
C ALA A 214 22.32 14.96 61.53
N ALA A 215 22.28 16.01 60.71
CA ALA A 215 21.07 16.86 60.55
C ALA A 215 20.02 16.23 59.64
N PHE A 216 20.37 15.24 58.82
CA PHE A 216 19.46 14.57 57.90
C PHE A 216 18.77 13.35 58.53
N TYR A 217 19.36 12.75 59.59
CA TYR A 217 18.80 11.63 60.35
C TYR A 217 18.30 12.12 61.73
#